data_b7d5c6b5ca03b9e0f8fe298a80fff662
#
_entry.id   b7d5c6b5ca03b9e0f8fe298a80fff662
#
_cell.length_a   1.000
_cell.length_b   1.000
_cell.length_c   1.000
_cell.angle_alpha   90.00
_cell.angle_beta   90.00
_cell.angle_gamma   90.00
#
_symmetry.space_group_name_H-M   'P 1'
#
loop_
_entity.id
_entity.type
_entity.pdbx_description
1 polymer ?
#
loop_
_entity_poly.entity_id
_entity_poly.type
_entity_poly.pdbx_seq_one_letter_code
_entity_poly.pdbx_strand_id
1 'polypeptide(L)'
;TVEIGAHETAGELLGRLAEDGSHLLAASLQALADDQIAPVEQPAGAYEVAQKITVEDAHIRFDVPVFAADRQIRACTPNPGAWCELHAHADAEPATLHVLRAQPADISNPNAPASLDPGHIVAGKKNVWVGTSTEPLELLEVKAQGKKAMRAADWARGAHLDNAFCE
;
A
#
# COMPACT_ATOMS: atom_id res chain seq x y z
N THR A 1 -5.22 17.61 -13.65
CA THR A 1 -5.64 16.27 -13.15
C THR A 1 -4.74 15.22 -13.75
N VAL A 2 -4.34 14.24 -12.96
CA VAL A 2 -3.60 13.07 -13.42
C VAL A 2 -4.33 11.81 -12.98
N GLU A 3 -4.20 10.74 -13.75
CA GLU A 3 -4.72 9.44 -13.38
C GLU A 3 -3.77 8.75 -12.39
N ILE A 4 -4.31 8.11 -11.35
CA ILE A 4 -3.55 7.28 -10.41
C ILE A 4 -3.45 5.89 -11.01
N GLY A 5 -2.22 5.38 -11.17
CA GLY A 5 -1.98 4.04 -11.69
C GLY A 5 -2.55 2.93 -10.80
N ALA A 6 -2.98 1.81 -11.41
CA ALA A 6 -3.62 0.70 -10.71
C ALA A 6 -2.80 0.13 -9.55
N HIS A 7 -1.47 0.18 -9.64
CA HIS A 7 -0.52 -0.32 -8.63
C HIS A 7 0.40 0.77 -8.06
N GLU A 8 0.10 2.03 -8.39
CA GLU A 8 0.92 3.18 -7.98
C GLU A 8 0.74 3.45 -6.49
N THR A 9 1.86 3.62 -5.78
CA THR A 9 1.88 4.03 -4.38
C THR A 9 1.79 5.55 -4.26
N ALA A 10 1.42 6.06 -3.09
CA ALA A 10 1.40 7.49 -2.80
C ALA A 10 2.78 8.15 -3.00
N GLY A 11 3.86 7.43 -2.67
CA GLY A 11 5.22 7.94 -2.89
C GLY A 11 5.59 8.06 -4.36
N GLU A 12 5.22 7.08 -5.18
CA GLU A 12 5.45 7.11 -6.64
C GLU A 12 4.63 8.23 -7.30
N LEU A 13 3.35 8.35 -6.93
CA LEU A 13 2.49 9.44 -7.40
C LEU A 13 3.05 10.81 -7.01
N LEU A 14 3.49 10.97 -5.76
CA LEU A 14 4.07 12.23 -5.28
C LEU A 14 5.34 12.61 -6.05
N GLY A 15 6.22 11.61 -6.32
CA GLY A 15 7.42 11.82 -7.14
C GLY A 15 7.09 12.29 -8.54
N ARG A 16 6.15 11.64 -9.22
CA ARG A 16 5.68 12.01 -10.56
C ARG A 16 5.04 13.40 -10.58
N LEU A 17 4.18 13.69 -9.60
CA LEU A 17 3.56 15.01 -9.48
C LEU A 17 4.57 16.13 -9.19
N ALA A 18 5.63 15.86 -8.44
CA ALA A 18 6.68 16.84 -8.18
C ALA A 18 7.47 17.17 -9.45
N GLU A 19 7.75 16.18 -10.29
CA GLU A 19 8.43 16.39 -11.57
C GLU A 19 7.54 17.14 -12.57
N ASP A 20 6.34 16.63 -12.85
CA ASP A 20 5.37 17.24 -13.78
C ASP A 20 4.96 18.64 -13.32
N GLY A 21 4.78 18.83 -12.01
CA GLY A 21 4.39 20.10 -11.39
C GLY A 21 5.45 21.19 -11.54
N SER A 22 6.73 20.85 -11.52
CA SER A 22 7.81 21.80 -11.72
C SER A 22 7.78 22.40 -13.14
N HIS A 23 7.56 21.57 -14.15
CA HIS A 23 7.41 22.00 -15.54
C HIS A 23 6.15 22.85 -15.75
N LEU A 24 5.03 22.41 -15.19
CA LEU A 24 3.77 23.14 -15.27
C LEU A 24 3.86 24.51 -14.60
N LEU A 25 4.51 24.60 -13.43
CA LEU A 25 4.73 25.86 -12.73
C LEU A 25 5.56 26.84 -13.58
N ALA A 26 6.68 26.37 -14.14
CA ALA A 26 7.53 27.20 -14.98
C ALA A 26 6.78 27.73 -16.21
N ALA A 27 6.04 26.86 -16.90
CA ALA A 27 5.22 27.22 -18.07
C ALA A 27 4.10 28.23 -17.70
N SER A 28 3.45 28.02 -16.54
CA SER A 28 2.37 28.90 -16.07
C SER A 28 2.89 30.30 -15.70
N LEU A 29 4.05 30.39 -15.05
CA LEU A 29 4.68 31.67 -14.71
C LEU A 29 5.08 32.45 -15.98
N GLN A 30 5.61 31.75 -16.99
CA GLN A 30 5.93 32.37 -18.28
C GLN A 30 4.66 32.88 -18.98
N ALA A 31 3.62 32.07 -19.07
CA ALA A 31 2.35 32.43 -19.68
C ALA A 31 1.66 33.61 -18.98
N LEU A 32 1.79 33.69 -17.63
CA LEU A 32 1.31 34.84 -16.86
C LEU A 32 2.12 36.11 -17.14
N ALA A 33 3.45 36.01 -17.24
CA ALA A 33 4.31 37.14 -17.57
C ALA A 33 4.06 37.69 -18.99
N ASP A 34 3.63 36.80 -19.91
CA ASP A 34 3.32 37.13 -21.29
C ASP A 34 1.83 37.52 -21.49
N ASP A 35 1.07 37.72 -20.42
CA ASP A 35 -0.37 38.03 -20.42
C ASP A 35 -1.26 37.02 -21.21
N GLN A 36 -0.80 35.78 -21.33
CA GLN A 36 -1.52 34.70 -22.04
C GLN A 36 -2.56 34.02 -21.16
N ILE A 37 -2.41 34.08 -19.85
CA ILE A 37 -3.36 33.57 -18.86
C ILE A 37 -3.62 34.59 -17.78
N ALA A 38 -4.80 34.50 -17.16
CA ALA A 38 -5.17 35.32 -16.01
C ALA A 38 -5.44 34.41 -14.79
N PRO A 39 -5.11 34.84 -13.56
CA PRO A 39 -5.49 34.13 -12.35
C PRO A 39 -7.02 33.99 -12.26
N VAL A 40 -7.48 32.79 -11.88
CA VAL A 40 -8.89 32.52 -11.60
C VAL A 40 -9.04 32.21 -10.11
N GLU A 41 -9.94 32.93 -9.44
CA GLU A 41 -10.20 32.69 -8.02
C GLU A 41 -10.78 31.30 -7.80
N GLN A 42 -10.26 30.59 -6.80
CA GLN A 42 -10.74 29.27 -6.43
C GLN A 42 -12.13 29.40 -5.78
N PRO A 43 -13.14 28.59 -6.21
CA PRO A 43 -14.46 28.64 -5.61
C PRO A 43 -14.43 28.37 -4.10
N ALA A 44 -15.08 29.20 -3.31
CA ALA A 44 -15.14 29.05 -1.85
C ALA A 44 -15.98 27.82 -1.47
N GLY A 45 -15.53 27.05 -0.49
CA GLY A 45 -16.30 25.96 0.12
C GLY A 45 -16.43 24.69 -0.72
N ALA A 46 -15.71 24.56 -1.82
CA ALA A 46 -15.82 23.41 -2.75
C ALA A 46 -14.90 22.22 -2.41
N TYR A 47 -14.11 22.28 -1.34
CA TYR A 47 -13.04 21.32 -1.12
C TYR A 47 -13.04 20.78 0.31
N GLU A 48 -12.94 19.46 0.41
CA GLU A 48 -12.63 18.81 1.69
C GLU A 48 -11.13 18.93 1.97
N VAL A 49 -10.81 19.21 3.25
CA VAL A 49 -9.42 19.23 3.70
C VAL A 49 -8.98 17.80 3.96
N ALA A 50 -8.00 17.30 3.18
CA ALA A 50 -7.38 16.01 3.44
C ALA A 50 -6.62 16.06 4.78
N GLN A 51 -7.01 15.19 5.70
CA GLN A 51 -6.33 15.04 6.98
C GLN A 51 -4.95 14.39 6.80
N LYS A 52 -4.02 14.69 7.71
CA LYS A 52 -2.72 14.03 7.72
C LYS A 52 -2.90 12.55 8.08
N ILE A 53 -2.37 11.66 7.24
CA ILE A 53 -2.33 10.23 7.51
C ILE A 53 -1.37 9.97 8.69
N THR A 54 -1.85 9.27 9.70
CA THR A 54 -1.10 8.89 10.91
C THR A 54 -0.55 7.46 10.79
N VAL A 55 0.26 7.05 11.75
CA VAL A 55 0.74 5.65 11.86
C VAL A 55 -0.44 4.70 12.09
N GLU A 56 -1.44 5.13 12.86
CA GLU A 56 -2.67 4.37 13.13
C GLU A 56 -3.47 4.13 11.84
N ASP A 57 -3.62 5.15 10.99
CA ASP A 57 -4.29 5.01 9.71
C ASP A 57 -3.59 4.02 8.77
N ALA A 58 -2.30 3.78 8.99
CA ALA A 58 -1.48 2.85 8.22
C ALA A 58 -1.51 1.41 8.78
N HIS A 59 -2.18 1.16 9.91
CA HIS A 59 -2.43 -0.19 10.41
C HIS A 59 -3.38 -0.91 9.46
N ILE A 60 -2.89 -1.98 8.82
CA ILE A 60 -3.61 -2.65 7.73
C ILE A 60 -4.81 -3.39 8.30
N ARG A 61 -5.98 -3.13 7.72
CA ARG A 61 -7.20 -3.87 8.05
C ARG A 61 -7.40 -5.00 7.07
N PHE A 62 -7.41 -6.23 7.57
CA PHE A 62 -7.64 -7.43 6.75
C PHE A 62 -9.12 -7.87 6.76
N ASP A 63 -9.94 -7.34 7.64
CA ASP A 63 -11.40 -7.57 7.72
C ASP A 63 -12.22 -6.81 6.66
N VAL A 64 -11.54 -6.14 5.73
CA VAL A 64 -12.14 -5.40 4.61
C VAL A 64 -11.94 -6.14 3.28
N PRO A 65 -12.66 -5.77 2.19
CA PRO A 65 -12.42 -6.33 0.87
C PRO A 65 -10.98 -6.08 0.38
N VAL A 66 -10.44 -7.04 -0.40
CA VAL A 66 -9.05 -7.01 -0.88
C VAL A 66 -8.65 -5.71 -1.54
N PHE A 67 -9.55 -5.09 -2.32
CA PHE A 67 -9.26 -3.81 -2.97
C PHE A 67 -9.07 -2.66 -1.96
N ALA A 68 -9.75 -2.73 -0.80
CA ALA A 68 -9.63 -1.71 0.24
C ALA A 68 -8.29 -1.86 1.00
N ALA A 69 -7.91 -3.10 1.34
CA ALA A 69 -6.60 -3.39 1.94
C ALA A 69 -5.44 -3.00 0.99
N ASP A 70 -5.52 -3.35 -0.30
CA ASP A 70 -4.54 -2.95 -1.32
C ASP A 70 -4.40 -1.43 -1.42
N ARG A 71 -5.52 -0.71 -1.48
CA ARG A 71 -5.51 0.76 -1.54
C ARG A 71 -4.93 1.39 -0.28
N GLN A 72 -5.24 0.86 0.91
CA GLN A 72 -4.67 1.34 2.16
C GLN A 72 -3.15 1.17 2.16
N ILE A 73 -2.64 0.00 1.75
CA ILE A 73 -1.20 -0.25 1.66
C ILE A 73 -0.53 0.74 0.70
N ARG A 74 -1.08 0.91 -0.52
CA ARG A 74 -0.53 1.85 -1.50
C ARG A 74 -0.60 3.29 -1.05
N ALA A 75 -1.69 3.71 -0.42
CA ALA A 75 -1.87 5.06 0.09
C ALA A 75 -0.91 5.42 1.23
N CYS A 76 -0.53 4.43 2.05
CA CYS A 76 0.39 4.64 3.18
C CYS A 76 1.86 4.39 2.83
N THR A 77 2.19 3.97 1.61
CA THR A 77 3.58 3.66 1.20
C THR A 77 4.19 4.84 0.45
N PRO A 78 5.41 5.29 0.79
CA PRO A 78 6.30 4.76 1.83
C PRO A 78 6.06 5.33 3.24
N ASN A 79 5.27 6.39 3.40
CA ASN A 79 5.08 7.09 4.66
C ASN A 79 3.57 7.28 4.95
N PRO A 80 3.16 6.93 6.19
CA PRO A 80 3.93 6.46 7.35
C PRO A 80 4.45 5.02 7.21
N GLY A 81 4.03 4.27 6.19
CA GLY A 81 4.35 2.88 5.93
C GLY A 81 3.26 1.94 6.46
N ALA A 82 2.57 1.22 5.55
CA ALA A 82 1.53 0.26 5.91
C ALA A 82 2.13 -0.87 6.76
N TRP A 83 1.47 -1.24 7.85
CA TRP A 83 1.99 -2.20 8.82
C TRP A 83 0.87 -3.02 9.47
N CYS A 84 1.24 -4.16 10.04
CA CYS A 84 0.38 -5.01 10.87
C CYS A 84 1.20 -5.67 11.99
N GLU A 85 0.53 -6.21 12.99
CA GLU A 85 1.13 -7.10 13.97
C GLU A 85 1.10 -8.54 13.45
N LEU A 86 2.28 -9.12 13.29
CA LEU A 86 2.45 -10.50 12.82
C LEU A 86 2.59 -11.43 14.01
N HIS A 87 1.75 -12.43 14.09
CA HIS A 87 1.86 -13.61 14.94
C HIS A 87 2.34 -14.79 14.07
N ALA A 88 3.63 -15.07 14.10
CA ALA A 88 4.25 -16.09 13.24
C ALA A 88 3.81 -17.52 13.61
N HIS A 89 3.53 -17.78 14.89
CA HIS A 89 2.94 -19.00 15.45
C HIS A 89 2.29 -18.70 16.80
N ALA A 90 1.52 -19.65 17.36
CA ALA A 90 0.69 -19.43 18.55
C ALA A 90 1.44 -18.90 19.79
N ASP A 91 2.70 -19.29 19.96
CA ASP A 91 3.56 -18.90 21.09
C ASP A 91 4.53 -17.77 20.77
N ALA A 92 4.46 -17.18 19.55
CA ALA A 92 5.34 -16.10 19.14
C ALA A 92 4.87 -14.76 19.72
N GLU A 93 5.81 -13.96 20.21
CA GLU A 93 5.55 -12.57 20.51
C GLU A 93 5.20 -11.82 19.22
N PRO A 94 4.18 -10.95 19.23
CA PRO A 94 3.82 -10.14 18.07
C PRO A 94 5.00 -9.32 17.57
N ALA A 95 5.16 -9.25 16.26
CA ALA A 95 6.22 -8.47 15.64
C ALA A 95 5.67 -7.61 14.53
N THR A 96 6.16 -6.38 14.39
CA THR A 96 5.72 -5.48 13.32
C THR A 96 6.20 -5.99 11.97
N LEU A 97 5.25 -6.13 11.05
CA LEU A 97 5.49 -6.39 9.64
C LEU A 97 5.01 -5.21 8.81
N HIS A 98 5.92 -4.53 8.14
CA HIS A 98 5.54 -3.54 7.13
C HIS A 98 5.32 -4.24 5.79
N VAL A 99 4.24 -3.89 5.11
CA VAL A 99 3.93 -4.32 3.75
C VAL A 99 4.19 -3.17 2.81
N LEU A 100 5.19 -3.33 1.95
CA LEU A 100 5.63 -2.26 1.03
C LEU A 100 4.96 -2.37 -0.33
N ARG A 101 4.68 -3.62 -0.77
CA ARG A 101 3.93 -3.91 -2.00
C ARG A 101 3.05 -5.14 -1.80
N ALA A 102 1.84 -5.03 -2.29
CA ALA A 102 0.87 -6.11 -2.34
C ALA A 102 -0.01 -5.97 -3.59
N GLN A 103 -0.78 -6.98 -3.89
CA GLN A 103 -1.80 -6.96 -4.94
C GLN A 103 -2.88 -7.99 -4.62
N PRO A 104 -4.11 -7.84 -5.16
CA PRO A 104 -5.08 -8.93 -5.12
C PRO A 104 -4.49 -10.21 -5.71
N ALA A 105 -4.79 -11.36 -5.10
CA ALA A 105 -4.27 -12.64 -5.59
C ALA A 105 -4.73 -12.90 -7.03
N ASP A 106 -3.81 -13.38 -7.86
CA ASP A 106 -4.15 -13.81 -9.21
C ASP A 106 -4.97 -15.11 -9.15
N ILE A 107 -6.25 -15.02 -9.46
CA ILE A 107 -7.19 -16.17 -9.49
C ILE A 107 -6.82 -17.24 -10.51
N SER A 108 -5.99 -16.91 -11.49
CA SER A 108 -5.48 -17.87 -12.47
C SER A 108 -4.30 -18.69 -11.94
N ASN A 109 -3.69 -18.27 -10.83
CA ASN A 109 -2.60 -18.99 -10.19
C ASN A 109 -3.14 -20.21 -9.44
N PRO A 110 -2.85 -21.46 -9.88
CA PRO A 110 -3.39 -22.66 -9.25
C PRO A 110 -2.90 -22.89 -7.81
N ASN A 111 -1.89 -22.18 -7.37
CA ASN A 111 -1.38 -22.22 -6.00
C ASN A 111 -1.99 -21.18 -5.09
N ALA A 112 -2.74 -20.21 -5.64
CA ALA A 112 -3.42 -19.21 -4.82
C ALA A 112 -4.57 -19.88 -4.07
N PRO A 113 -4.70 -19.66 -2.75
CA PRO A 113 -5.86 -20.16 -2.01
C PRO A 113 -7.13 -19.47 -2.52
N ALA A 114 -8.21 -20.22 -2.66
CA ALA A 114 -9.50 -19.68 -3.12
C ALA A 114 -10.11 -18.70 -2.09
N SER A 115 -9.84 -18.93 -0.82
CA SER A 115 -10.23 -18.06 0.29
C SER A 115 -9.29 -18.28 1.47
N LEU A 116 -9.15 -17.28 2.32
CA LEU A 116 -8.46 -17.35 3.61
C LEU A 116 -9.25 -16.51 4.61
N ASP A 117 -9.28 -16.94 5.85
CA ASP A 117 -9.83 -16.09 6.92
C ASP A 117 -9.02 -14.78 7.02
N PRO A 118 -9.67 -13.64 7.29
CA PRO A 118 -9.00 -12.35 7.38
C PRO A 118 -7.78 -12.39 8.30
N GLY A 119 -6.65 -11.86 7.82
CA GLY A 119 -5.39 -11.86 8.54
C GLY A 119 -4.59 -13.16 8.46
N HIS A 120 -5.19 -14.33 8.19
CA HIS A 120 -4.44 -15.59 8.10
C HIS A 120 -3.47 -15.60 6.92
N ILE A 121 -2.24 -16.10 7.17
CA ILE A 121 -1.16 -16.12 6.20
C ILE A 121 -0.94 -17.55 5.68
N VAL A 122 -0.80 -17.67 4.37
CA VAL A 122 -0.34 -18.88 3.70
C VAL A 122 0.87 -18.58 2.85
N ALA A 123 1.96 -19.30 3.11
CA ALA A 123 3.20 -19.18 2.35
C ALA A 123 3.36 -20.35 1.38
N GLY A 124 3.47 -20.04 0.10
CA GLY A 124 3.86 -20.97 -0.95
C GLY A 124 5.37 -20.89 -1.27
N LYS A 125 5.81 -21.64 -2.28
CA LYS A 125 7.22 -21.59 -2.73
C LYS A 125 7.69 -20.23 -3.20
N LYS A 126 6.81 -19.46 -3.86
CA LYS A 126 7.14 -18.21 -4.56
C LYS A 126 6.22 -17.05 -4.16
N ASN A 127 5.14 -17.31 -3.48
CA ASN A 127 4.08 -16.37 -3.18
C ASN A 127 3.74 -16.46 -1.69
N VAL A 128 3.25 -15.37 -1.13
CA VAL A 128 2.71 -15.29 0.23
C VAL A 128 1.38 -14.59 0.14
N TRP A 129 0.35 -15.16 0.71
CA TRP A 129 -1.00 -14.60 0.71
C TRP A 129 -1.47 -14.35 2.15
N VAL A 130 -2.25 -13.31 2.31
CA VAL A 130 -2.99 -13.00 3.54
C VAL A 130 -4.46 -12.90 3.23
N GLY A 131 -5.29 -13.44 4.10
CA GLY A 131 -6.74 -13.40 3.95
C GLY A 131 -7.30 -12.00 4.11
N THR A 132 -8.37 -11.72 3.37
CA THR A 132 -9.21 -10.53 3.53
C THR A 132 -10.67 -10.95 3.61
N SER A 133 -11.61 -10.00 3.71
CA SER A 133 -13.04 -10.36 3.73
C SER A 133 -13.57 -10.86 2.38
N THR A 134 -12.77 -10.77 1.31
CA THR A 134 -13.10 -11.27 -0.03
C THR A 134 -12.02 -12.22 -0.53
N GLU A 135 -11.29 -11.87 -1.58
CA GLU A 135 -10.18 -12.66 -2.12
C GLU A 135 -8.90 -12.42 -1.31
N PRO A 136 -7.96 -13.38 -1.28
CA PRO A 136 -6.67 -13.16 -0.64
C PRO A 136 -5.87 -12.02 -1.28
N LEU A 137 -5.06 -11.35 -0.45
CA LEU A 137 -4.08 -10.36 -0.88
C LEU A 137 -2.70 -11.03 -0.98
N GLU A 138 -2.03 -10.93 -2.11
CA GLU A 138 -0.66 -11.39 -2.29
C GLU A 138 0.33 -10.34 -1.80
N LEU A 139 1.19 -10.71 -0.87
CA LEU A 139 2.30 -9.88 -0.40
C LEU A 139 3.48 -10.04 -1.36
N LEU A 140 3.98 -8.94 -1.90
CA LEU A 140 5.10 -8.93 -2.85
C LEU A 140 6.41 -8.53 -2.18
N GLU A 141 6.38 -7.44 -1.42
CA GLU A 141 7.55 -6.91 -0.71
C GLU A 141 7.17 -6.53 0.72
N VAL A 142 7.98 -6.98 1.66
CA VAL A 142 7.76 -6.76 3.09
C VAL A 142 9.04 -6.36 3.80
N LYS A 143 8.88 -5.76 4.99
CA LYS A 143 9.96 -5.43 5.90
C LYS A 143 9.56 -5.86 7.31
N ALA A 144 10.05 -7.01 7.73
CA ALA A 144 9.86 -7.47 9.11
C ALA A 144 10.69 -6.64 10.09
N GLN A 145 10.25 -6.60 11.35
CA GLN A 145 10.91 -5.86 12.41
C GLN A 145 12.43 -6.17 12.48
N GLY A 146 13.24 -5.12 12.47
CA GLY A 146 14.70 -5.23 12.53
C GLY A 146 15.37 -5.77 11.26
N LYS A 147 14.64 -6.00 10.18
CA LYS A 147 15.16 -6.48 8.89
C LYS A 147 15.09 -5.41 7.80
N LYS A 148 15.81 -5.65 6.71
CA LYS A 148 15.68 -4.84 5.48
C LYS A 148 14.47 -5.29 4.68
N ALA A 149 13.98 -4.41 3.80
CA ALA A 149 12.97 -4.75 2.80
C ALA A 149 13.45 -5.93 1.94
N MET A 150 12.54 -6.88 1.66
CA MET A 150 12.81 -8.05 0.84
C MET A 150 11.51 -8.59 0.22
N ARG A 151 11.65 -9.47 -0.75
CA ARG A 151 10.50 -10.16 -1.32
C ARG A 151 9.80 -11.00 -0.23
N ALA A 152 8.48 -10.96 -0.24
CA ALA A 152 7.69 -11.69 0.76
C ALA A 152 7.98 -13.20 0.77
N ALA A 153 8.18 -13.81 -0.40
CA ALA A 153 8.55 -15.23 -0.50
C ALA A 153 9.92 -15.55 0.12
N ASP A 154 10.88 -14.62 0.06
CA ASP A 154 12.20 -14.81 0.65
C ASP A 154 12.14 -14.67 2.18
N TRP A 155 11.36 -13.70 2.65
CA TRP A 155 11.06 -13.55 4.06
C TRP A 155 10.37 -14.79 4.65
N ALA A 156 9.32 -15.28 3.99
CA ALA A 156 8.50 -16.39 4.47
C ALA A 156 9.30 -17.69 4.67
N ARG A 157 10.34 -17.94 3.85
CA ARG A 157 11.21 -19.12 4.01
C ARG A 157 11.98 -19.16 5.34
N GLY A 158 12.21 -18.01 5.96
CA GLY A 158 12.90 -17.90 7.24
C GLY A 158 12.03 -17.51 8.41
N ALA A 159 10.74 -17.29 8.20
CA ALA A 159 9.86 -16.71 9.22
C ALA A 159 9.09 -17.76 10.04
N HIS A 160 9.17 -19.07 9.68
CA HIS A 160 8.46 -20.16 10.38
C HIS A 160 6.97 -19.84 10.61
N LEU A 161 6.24 -19.67 9.51
CA LEU A 161 4.83 -19.24 9.52
C LEU A 161 3.87 -20.43 9.72
N ASP A 162 3.80 -20.96 10.93
CA ASP A 162 2.91 -22.07 11.29
C ASP A 162 1.61 -21.52 11.89
N ASN A 163 0.51 -21.55 11.12
CA ASN A 163 -0.75 -20.90 11.47
C ASN A 163 -0.60 -19.40 11.74
N ALA A 164 0.27 -18.75 10.99
CA ALA A 164 0.55 -17.32 11.14
C ALA A 164 -0.65 -16.46 10.78
N PHE A 165 -0.79 -15.35 11.50
CA PHE A 165 -1.81 -14.35 11.18
C PHE A 165 -1.30 -12.93 11.46
N CYS A 166 -1.95 -11.97 10.83
CA CYS A 166 -1.77 -10.53 11.04
C CYS A 166 -3.04 -9.91 11.60
N GLU A 167 -2.87 -9.00 12.54
CA GLU A 167 -3.93 -8.13 13.06
C GLU A 167 -3.51 -6.66 13.07
#